data_fc301073eca7bcb087263608e976d7a1
#
_entry.id   fc301073eca7bcb087263608e976d7a1
#
_cell.length_a   1.000
_cell.length_b   1.000
_cell.length_c   1.000
_cell.angle_alpha   90.00
_cell.angle_beta   90.00
_cell.angle_gamma   90.00
#
_symmetry.space_group_name_H-M   'P 1'
#
loop_
_entity.id
_entity.type
_entity.pdbx_description
1 polymer ?
#
loop_
_entity_poly.entity_id
_entity_poly.type
_entity_poly.pdbx_seq_one_letter_code
_entity_poly.pdbx_strand_id
1 'polypeptide(L)'
;MELSALTAVSPVDGRYGSKTIALREIFSEYGLLKYRTIVEIRWLQKLAATAEIAEVPAFSAEANQFLDDLAANFSEEDARRIKEIERTTNHDVKAVEYFLKEKVADVPELDAVNEFFHFACTSEDINNTSHALMLKEARENVILPEIRNLIDAIKALAVEYRDIPLLSRTHGQPASPSTMGKEMANVAYRMERQFKQIENVEILAKINGAVGNYNAHLSAYPELDWHKFSEEFITESLGVTWNPYTTQIEPHDYIAELFDAIARFNTILIDFDRDVWGYIALGHFKQKTIAGEIGSSTMPHKVNPIDFENSEGNLGLANAVFGHLAQKLPISRWQRDLTDSTVLRNLGVGVGYAIIAYTSTLKGISKLEVNREALLAELDKNWEVLAEPVQTVMRRYGIEKPYEKLKELTRGKRVDGEAMRNFIDGLELPEHEKARLKEMTPANYIGQAIELTDKL
;
A
#
# COMPACT_ATOMS: atom_id res chain seq x y z
N MET A 1 -23.23 23.81 12.62
CA MET A 1 -23.36 22.73 11.60
C MET A 1 -22.76 21.49 12.23
N GLU A 2 -23.53 20.45 12.39
CA GLU A 2 -23.03 19.20 12.97
C GLU A 2 -22.12 18.47 11.99
N LEU A 3 -21.18 17.66 12.51
CA LEU A 3 -20.26 16.87 11.69
C LEU A 3 -21.03 15.74 10.98
N SER A 4 -20.90 15.70 9.68
CA SER A 4 -21.50 14.66 8.83
C SER A 4 -20.63 14.49 7.56
N ALA A 5 -20.94 13.52 6.73
CA ALA A 5 -20.26 13.36 5.43
C ALA A 5 -20.33 14.62 4.53
N LEU A 6 -21.39 15.43 4.66
CA LEU A 6 -21.55 16.70 3.92
C LEU A 6 -20.76 17.86 4.53
N THR A 7 -20.50 17.83 5.82
CA THR A 7 -19.89 18.93 6.57
C THR A 7 -18.45 18.64 7.01
N ALA A 8 -17.96 17.41 6.78
CA ALA A 8 -16.59 17.04 7.06
C ALA A 8 -15.62 17.82 6.16
N VAL A 9 -14.59 18.42 6.78
CA VAL A 9 -13.53 19.16 6.06
C VAL A 9 -12.61 18.19 5.31
N SER A 10 -12.32 17.03 5.91
CA SER A 10 -11.53 15.98 5.25
C SER A 10 -12.38 15.23 4.23
N PRO A 11 -11.97 15.14 2.94
CA PRO A 11 -12.66 14.32 1.96
C PRO A 11 -12.58 12.83 2.26
N VAL A 12 -11.60 12.37 3.05
CA VAL A 12 -11.48 10.97 3.49
C VAL A 12 -12.71 10.54 4.30
N ASP A 13 -13.19 11.42 5.20
CA ASP A 13 -14.36 11.15 6.03
C ASP A 13 -15.67 11.65 5.41
N GLY A 14 -15.59 12.66 4.53
CA GLY A 14 -16.73 13.26 3.84
C GLY A 14 -17.07 12.54 2.53
N ARG A 15 -16.63 13.12 1.40
CA ARG A 15 -16.93 12.65 0.04
C ARG A 15 -16.61 11.17 -0.19
N TYR A 16 -15.52 10.69 0.38
CA TYR A 16 -15.04 9.31 0.20
C TYR A 16 -15.26 8.42 1.42
N GLY A 17 -16.02 8.89 2.41
CA GLY A 17 -16.23 8.17 3.67
C GLY A 17 -16.78 6.75 3.53
N SER A 18 -17.54 6.46 2.44
CA SER A 18 -18.01 5.11 2.14
C SER A 18 -16.90 4.14 1.69
N LYS A 19 -15.77 4.66 1.19
CA LYS A 19 -14.62 3.85 0.75
C LYS A 19 -13.62 3.57 1.89
N THR A 20 -13.71 4.31 2.99
CA THR A 20 -12.76 4.26 4.12
C THR A 20 -13.36 3.64 5.38
N ILE A 21 -14.54 3.00 5.28
CA ILE A 21 -15.26 2.42 6.42
C ILE A 21 -14.38 1.45 7.21
N ALA A 22 -13.64 0.57 6.53
CA ALA A 22 -12.76 -0.42 7.16
C ALA A 22 -11.64 0.21 8.04
N LEU A 23 -11.31 1.47 7.81
CA LEU A 23 -10.27 2.17 8.57
C LEU A 23 -10.79 2.83 9.84
N ARG A 24 -12.11 3.02 10.00
CA ARG A 24 -12.69 3.75 11.12
C ARG A 24 -12.47 3.07 12.46
N GLU A 25 -12.62 1.75 12.53
CA GLU A 25 -12.38 0.98 13.75
C GLU A 25 -10.89 0.90 14.13
N ILE A 26 -10.00 1.26 13.21
CA ILE A 26 -8.56 1.15 13.39
C ILE A 26 -7.95 2.53 13.69
N PHE A 27 -8.16 3.52 12.82
CA PHE A 27 -7.42 4.78 12.85
C PHE A 27 -8.20 5.98 13.38
N SER A 28 -9.46 5.82 13.75
CA SER A 28 -10.21 6.90 14.43
C SER A 28 -9.79 7.05 15.88
N GLU A 29 -10.26 8.11 16.55
CA GLU A 29 -10.11 8.28 17.99
C GLU A 29 -10.71 7.10 18.76
N TYR A 30 -11.85 6.56 18.29
CA TYR A 30 -12.43 5.31 18.80
C TYR A 30 -11.44 4.15 18.69
N GLY A 31 -10.81 3.98 17.53
CA GLY A 31 -9.82 2.91 17.30
C GLY A 31 -8.65 3.03 18.28
N LEU A 32 -8.07 4.22 18.43
CA LEU A 32 -6.97 4.44 19.36
C LEU A 32 -7.35 4.12 20.81
N LEU A 33 -8.54 4.51 21.26
CA LEU A 33 -9.04 4.20 22.61
C LEU A 33 -9.28 2.69 22.78
N LYS A 34 -9.82 2.03 21.78
CA LYS A 34 -9.98 0.56 21.73
C LYS A 34 -8.65 -0.16 21.95
N TYR A 35 -7.63 0.18 21.17
CA TYR A 35 -6.34 -0.48 21.28
C TYR A 35 -5.61 -0.18 22.58
N ARG A 36 -5.71 1.05 23.12
CA ARG A 36 -5.21 1.37 24.46
C ARG A 36 -5.87 0.52 25.54
N THR A 37 -7.18 0.33 25.46
CA THR A 37 -7.94 -0.52 26.38
C THR A 37 -7.47 -1.98 26.29
N ILE A 38 -7.28 -2.50 25.09
CA ILE A 38 -6.74 -3.85 24.85
C ILE A 38 -5.37 -4.00 25.49
N VAL A 39 -4.45 -3.07 25.26
CA VAL A 39 -3.09 -3.13 25.79
C VAL A 39 -3.07 -3.14 27.32
N GLU A 40 -3.82 -2.25 27.96
CA GLU A 40 -3.93 -2.19 29.42
C GLU A 40 -4.50 -3.48 30.03
N ILE A 41 -5.53 -4.06 29.39
CA ILE A 41 -6.11 -5.33 29.81
C ILE A 41 -5.08 -6.45 29.69
N ARG A 42 -4.41 -6.57 28.54
CA ARG A 42 -3.40 -7.62 28.31
C ARG A 42 -2.21 -7.47 29.27
N TRP A 43 -1.84 -6.22 29.59
CA TRP A 43 -0.80 -5.96 30.59
C TRP A 43 -1.19 -6.50 31.96
N LEU A 44 -2.39 -6.17 32.45
CA LEU A 44 -2.88 -6.67 33.73
C LEU A 44 -2.97 -8.21 33.76
N GLN A 45 -3.46 -8.84 32.69
CA GLN A 45 -3.50 -10.31 32.58
C GLN A 45 -2.10 -10.93 32.60
N LYS A 46 -1.10 -10.33 31.95
CA LYS A 46 0.29 -10.82 31.97
C LYS A 46 0.90 -10.69 33.37
N LEU A 47 0.62 -9.58 34.10
CA LEU A 47 1.05 -9.42 35.50
C LEU A 47 0.45 -10.53 36.38
N ALA A 48 -0.87 -10.80 36.26
CA ALA A 48 -1.57 -11.83 37.02
C ALA A 48 -1.08 -13.25 36.68
N ALA A 49 -0.63 -13.49 35.48
CA ALA A 49 -0.08 -14.80 35.08
C ALA A 49 1.36 -15.04 35.54
N THR A 50 2.01 -14.04 36.19
CA THR A 50 3.41 -14.08 36.59
C THR A 50 3.51 -14.33 38.07
N ALA A 51 3.96 -15.51 38.45
CA ALA A 51 3.95 -15.99 39.85
C ALA A 51 4.83 -15.13 40.79
N GLU A 52 5.86 -14.48 40.24
CA GLU A 52 6.76 -13.60 40.97
C GLU A 52 6.10 -12.27 41.38
N ILE A 53 4.93 -11.93 40.79
CA ILE A 53 4.13 -10.75 41.13
C ILE A 53 2.99 -11.19 42.08
N ALA A 54 3.34 -11.54 43.30
CA ALA A 54 2.41 -12.15 44.25
C ALA A 54 1.21 -11.23 44.64
N GLU A 55 1.36 -9.94 44.49
CA GLU A 55 0.32 -8.94 44.76
C GLU A 55 -0.81 -8.96 43.71
N VAL A 56 -0.58 -9.57 42.54
CA VAL A 56 -1.60 -9.81 41.51
C VAL A 56 -1.75 -11.31 41.31
N PRO A 57 -2.61 -11.96 42.10
CA PRO A 57 -2.81 -13.41 41.99
C PRO A 57 -3.32 -13.83 40.60
N ALA A 58 -3.03 -15.05 40.19
CA ALA A 58 -3.53 -15.58 38.94
C ALA A 58 -5.08 -15.50 38.92
N PHE A 59 -5.63 -14.94 37.86
CA PHE A 59 -7.07 -14.71 37.71
C PHE A 59 -7.82 -16.04 37.47
N SER A 60 -9.03 -16.12 38.02
CA SER A 60 -9.99 -17.18 37.66
C SER A 60 -10.32 -17.14 36.16
N ALA A 61 -10.88 -18.26 35.67
CA ALA A 61 -11.35 -18.30 34.28
C ALA A 61 -12.43 -17.25 34.01
N GLU A 62 -13.30 -16.99 34.97
CA GLU A 62 -14.38 -16.01 34.91
C GLU A 62 -13.83 -14.57 34.83
N ALA A 63 -12.82 -14.23 35.64
CA ALA A 63 -12.21 -12.90 35.61
C ALA A 63 -11.44 -12.67 34.30
N ASN A 64 -10.71 -13.66 33.81
CA ASN A 64 -10.06 -13.58 32.50
C ASN A 64 -11.08 -13.41 31.37
N GLN A 65 -12.18 -14.18 31.39
CA GLN A 65 -13.24 -14.05 30.38
C GLN A 65 -13.89 -12.67 30.41
N PHE A 66 -14.14 -12.10 31.60
CA PHE A 66 -14.65 -10.75 31.73
C PHE A 66 -13.73 -9.72 31.06
N LEU A 67 -12.43 -9.81 31.29
CA LEU A 67 -11.42 -8.92 30.68
C LEU A 67 -11.35 -9.11 29.15
N ASP A 68 -11.41 -10.36 28.67
CA ASP A 68 -11.43 -10.68 27.25
C ASP A 68 -12.70 -10.13 26.59
N ASP A 69 -13.85 -10.28 27.21
CA ASP A 69 -15.11 -9.74 26.70
C ASP A 69 -15.10 -8.21 26.68
N LEU A 70 -14.51 -7.56 27.69
CA LEU A 70 -14.37 -6.11 27.73
C LEU A 70 -13.47 -5.60 26.58
N ALA A 71 -12.39 -6.30 26.28
CA ALA A 71 -11.51 -5.98 25.15
C ALA A 71 -12.18 -6.23 23.78
N ALA A 72 -12.89 -7.35 23.64
CA ALA A 72 -13.52 -7.76 22.39
C ALA A 72 -14.76 -6.92 22.03
N ASN A 73 -15.54 -6.51 23.05
CA ASN A 73 -16.81 -5.79 22.87
C ASN A 73 -16.70 -4.28 23.14
N PHE A 74 -15.50 -3.70 23.06
CA PHE A 74 -15.32 -2.27 23.23
C PHE A 74 -16.22 -1.48 22.29
N SER A 75 -17.02 -0.56 22.83
CA SER A 75 -18.07 0.14 22.11
C SER A 75 -17.82 1.64 21.95
N GLU A 76 -18.59 2.31 21.08
CA GLU A 76 -18.57 3.78 21.00
C GLU A 76 -19.01 4.43 22.32
N GLU A 77 -19.86 3.78 23.11
CA GLU A 77 -20.28 4.30 24.42
C GLU A 77 -19.13 4.26 25.43
N ASP A 78 -18.33 3.19 25.41
CA ASP A 78 -17.10 3.11 26.20
C ASP A 78 -16.12 4.20 25.80
N ALA A 79 -15.93 4.44 24.52
CA ALA A 79 -15.09 5.51 24.03
C ALA A 79 -15.61 6.90 24.49
N ARG A 80 -16.93 7.14 24.44
CA ARG A 80 -17.54 8.37 24.97
C ARG A 80 -17.29 8.53 26.47
N ARG A 81 -17.42 7.43 27.25
CA ARG A 81 -17.13 7.47 28.69
C ARG A 81 -15.68 7.84 28.96
N ILE A 82 -14.72 7.28 28.24
CA ILE A 82 -13.30 7.66 28.34
C ILE A 82 -13.13 9.15 28.03
N LYS A 83 -13.75 9.67 26.97
CA LYS A 83 -13.68 11.10 26.62
C LYS A 83 -14.34 12.02 27.65
N GLU A 84 -15.35 11.56 28.35
CA GLU A 84 -15.93 12.30 29.50
C GLU A 84 -14.95 12.40 30.66
N ILE A 85 -14.27 11.29 31.02
CA ILE A 85 -13.23 11.27 32.04
C ILE A 85 -12.07 12.20 31.65
N GLU A 86 -11.64 12.13 30.38
CA GLU A 86 -10.56 12.96 29.85
C GLU A 86 -10.84 14.45 29.96
N ARG A 87 -12.09 14.91 29.80
CA ARG A 87 -12.46 16.33 29.99
C ARG A 87 -12.12 16.86 31.38
N THR A 88 -12.12 16.00 32.40
CA THR A 88 -11.80 16.35 33.77
C THR A 88 -10.32 16.19 34.09
N THR A 89 -9.73 15.07 33.60
CA THR A 89 -8.33 14.73 33.90
C THR A 89 -7.34 15.48 33.02
N ASN A 90 -7.78 15.94 31.86
CA ASN A 90 -6.95 16.53 30.79
C ASN A 90 -5.76 15.62 30.38
N HIS A 91 -5.97 14.30 30.46
CA HIS A 91 -4.97 13.29 30.15
C HIS A 91 -5.64 12.04 29.57
N ASP A 92 -5.38 11.76 28.29
CA ASP A 92 -6.06 10.73 27.50
C ASP A 92 -5.77 9.30 27.98
N VAL A 93 -4.50 8.94 28.20
CA VAL A 93 -4.16 7.57 28.66
C VAL A 93 -4.62 7.34 30.09
N LYS A 94 -4.51 8.34 30.98
CA LYS A 94 -5.03 8.24 32.35
C LYS A 94 -6.55 8.06 32.39
N ALA A 95 -7.26 8.64 31.43
CA ALA A 95 -8.70 8.44 31.30
C ALA A 95 -9.07 6.99 30.97
N VAL A 96 -8.25 6.28 30.17
CA VAL A 96 -8.43 4.84 29.92
C VAL A 96 -8.25 4.02 31.19
N GLU A 97 -7.21 4.31 31.99
CA GLU A 97 -6.99 3.64 33.26
C GLU A 97 -8.18 3.82 34.22
N TYR A 98 -8.70 5.04 34.38
CA TYR A 98 -9.87 5.27 35.20
C TYR A 98 -11.12 4.57 34.68
N PHE A 99 -11.34 4.59 33.40
CA PHE A 99 -12.44 3.84 32.78
C PHE A 99 -12.35 2.32 33.10
N LEU A 100 -11.17 1.73 33.00
CA LEU A 100 -10.97 0.32 33.32
C LEU A 100 -11.25 0.03 34.80
N LYS A 101 -10.80 0.91 35.72
CA LYS A 101 -11.13 0.80 37.15
C LYS A 101 -12.62 0.88 37.39
N GLU A 102 -13.36 1.76 36.71
CA GLU A 102 -14.82 1.79 36.77
C GLU A 102 -15.46 0.48 36.32
N LYS A 103 -14.95 -0.13 35.20
CA LYS A 103 -15.51 -1.36 34.63
C LYS A 103 -15.31 -2.59 35.52
N VAL A 104 -14.22 -2.65 36.29
CA VAL A 104 -13.92 -3.80 37.14
C VAL A 104 -14.43 -3.65 38.59
N ALA A 105 -14.99 -2.50 38.99
CA ALA A 105 -15.41 -2.19 40.33
C ALA A 105 -16.42 -3.21 40.94
N ASP A 106 -17.26 -3.82 40.11
CA ASP A 106 -18.25 -4.81 40.54
C ASP A 106 -17.71 -6.28 40.44
N VAL A 107 -16.42 -6.47 40.07
CA VAL A 107 -15.76 -7.79 40.01
C VAL A 107 -14.71 -7.84 41.12
N PRO A 108 -15.01 -8.42 42.30
CA PRO A 108 -14.15 -8.31 43.49
C PRO A 108 -12.70 -8.76 43.30
N GLU A 109 -12.47 -9.78 42.46
CA GLU A 109 -11.14 -10.28 42.14
C GLU A 109 -10.30 -9.25 41.35
N LEU A 110 -10.91 -8.54 40.42
CA LEU A 110 -10.25 -7.52 39.59
C LEU A 110 -10.16 -6.17 40.34
N ASP A 111 -11.19 -5.83 41.11
CA ASP A 111 -11.18 -4.60 41.90
C ASP A 111 -10.08 -4.58 42.96
N ALA A 112 -9.79 -5.75 43.54
CA ALA A 112 -8.72 -5.90 44.55
C ALA A 112 -7.32 -5.55 43.97
N VAL A 113 -7.12 -5.62 42.66
CA VAL A 113 -5.84 -5.34 42.00
C VAL A 113 -5.96 -4.19 40.98
N ASN A 114 -6.98 -3.36 41.07
CA ASN A 114 -7.26 -2.32 40.10
C ASN A 114 -6.15 -1.26 39.99
N GLU A 115 -5.29 -1.09 40.99
CA GLU A 115 -4.10 -0.22 40.97
C GLU A 115 -2.96 -0.77 40.10
N PHE A 116 -3.05 -2.02 39.64
CA PHE A 116 -2.09 -2.60 38.72
C PHE A 116 -2.42 -2.33 37.22
N PHE A 117 -3.54 -1.70 36.92
CA PHE A 117 -3.69 -1.07 35.61
C PHE A 117 -2.60 -0.02 35.44
N HIS A 118 -1.98 0.02 34.27
CA HIS A 118 -0.87 0.94 33.97
C HIS A 118 0.38 0.78 34.87
N PHE A 119 0.49 -0.36 35.57
CA PHE A 119 1.57 -0.57 36.54
C PHE A 119 2.96 -0.46 35.90
N ALA A 120 3.81 0.40 36.44
CA ALA A 120 5.16 0.71 36.00
C ALA A 120 5.26 1.27 34.57
N CYS A 121 4.15 1.45 33.85
CA CYS A 121 4.11 1.99 32.50
C CYS A 121 4.26 3.51 32.46
N THR A 122 4.74 4.01 31.34
CA THR A 122 4.53 5.38 30.89
C THR A 122 3.43 5.40 29.82
N SER A 123 2.83 6.56 29.56
CA SER A 123 1.79 6.66 28.52
C SER A 123 2.23 6.14 27.16
N GLU A 124 3.51 6.29 26.85
CA GLU A 124 4.05 5.79 25.56
C GLU A 124 4.22 4.27 25.50
N ASP A 125 4.32 3.58 26.63
CA ASP A 125 4.25 2.12 26.63
C ASP A 125 2.90 1.65 26.05
N ILE A 126 1.82 2.35 26.40
CA ILE A 126 0.47 2.06 25.90
C ILE A 126 0.27 2.63 24.48
N ASN A 127 0.74 3.84 24.19
CA ASN A 127 0.55 4.48 22.89
C ASN A 127 1.29 3.75 21.76
N ASN A 128 2.59 3.45 21.95
CA ASN A 128 3.36 2.81 20.89
C ASN A 128 2.84 1.40 20.58
N THR A 129 2.49 0.63 21.60
CA THR A 129 1.89 -0.71 21.44
C THR A 129 0.53 -0.62 20.75
N SER A 130 -0.29 0.39 21.09
CA SER A 130 -1.57 0.62 20.41
C SER A 130 -1.38 0.97 18.93
N HIS A 131 -0.46 1.88 18.61
CA HIS A 131 -0.15 2.21 17.22
C HIS A 131 0.42 1.01 16.44
N ALA A 132 1.25 0.18 17.08
CA ALA A 132 1.74 -1.06 16.48
C ALA A 132 0.59 -2.02 16.13
N LEU A 133 -0.35 -2.23 17.05
CA LEU A 133 -1.53 -3.06 16.79
C LEU A 133 -2.43 -2.47 15.70
N MET A 134 -2.65 -1.14 15.70
CA MET A 134 -3.41 -0.45 14.64
C MET A 134 -2.76 -0.65 13.27
N LEU A 135 -1.45 -0.48 13.17
CA LEU A 135 -0.73 -0.64 11.91
C LEU A 135 -0.68 -2.09 11.44
N LYS A 136 -0.52 -3.04 12.37
CA LYS A 136 -0.62 -4.49 12.07
C LYS A 136 -1.98 -4.83 11.50
N GLU A 137 -3.05 -4.46 12.20
CA GLU A 137 -4.44 -4.71 11.77
C GLU A 137 -4.72 -4.09 10.39
N ALA A 138 -4.35 -2.83 10.20
CA ALA A 138 -4.55 -2.15 8.93
C ALA A 138 -3.76 -2.80 7.80
N ARG A 139 -2.50 -3.17 8.04
CA ARG A 139 -1.67 -3.84 7.04
C ARG A 139 -2.25 -5.17 6.62
N GLU A 140 -2.58 -6.04 7.59
CA GLU A 140 -2.99 -7.42 7.35
C GLU A 140 -4.41 -7.52 6.77
N ASN A 141 -5.34 -6.71 7.29
CA ASN A 141 -6.76 -6.87 6.99
C ASN A 141 -7.32 -5.83 6.00
N VAL A 142 -6.56 -4.76 5.68
CA VAL A 142 -7.02 -3.73 4.74
C VAL A 142 -6.01 -3.51 3.62
N ILE A 143 -4.76 -3.14 3.94
CA ILE A 143 -3.81 -2.67 2.94
C ILE A 143 -3.36 -3.82 2.02
N LEU A 144 -2.90 -4.94 2.58
CA LEU A 144 -2.42 -6.08 1.80
C LEU A 144 -3.53 -6.72 0.95
N PRO A 145 -4.76 -6.93 1.46
CA PRO A 145 -5.86 -7.41 0.62
C PRO A 145 -6.18 -6.49 -0.56
N GLU A 146 -6.25 -5.17 -0.35
CA GLU A 146 -6.54 -4.23 -1.44
C GLU A 146 -5.41 -4.16 -2.48
N ILE A 147 -4.15 -4.19 -2.03
CA ILE A 147 -3.00 -4.28 -2.92
C ILE A 147 -3.02 -5.60 -3.70
N ARG A 148 -3.39 -6.71 -3.08
CA ARG A 148 -3.51 -8.02 -3.75
C ARG A 148 -4.57 -7.97 -4.84
N ASN A 149 -5.75 -7.43 -4.53
CA ASN A 149 -6.81 -7.24 -5.51
C ASN A 149 -6.35 -6.44 -6.75
N LEU A 150 -5.56 -5.38 -6.53
CA LEU A 150 -4.98 -4.58 -7.62
C LEU A 150 -4.00 -5.38 -8.48
N ILE A 151 -3.05 -6.07 -7.85
CA ILE A 151 -2.06 -6.88 -8.55
C ILE A 151 -2.75 -7.96 -9.38
N ASP A 152 -3.73 -8.65 -8.80
CA ASP A 152 -4.45 -9.72 -9.48
C ASP A 152 -5.29 -9.19 -10.66
N ALA A 153 -5.89 -8.00 -10.53
CA ALA A 153 -6.59 -7.35 -11.63
C ALA A 153 -5.65 -6.99 -12.79
N ILE A 154 -4.45 -6.46 -12.49
CA ILE A 154 -3.46 -6.13 -13.53
C ILE A 154 -2.86 -7.41 -14.15
N LYS A 155 -2.64 -8.47 -13.36
CA LYS A 155 -2.25 -9.79 -13.88
C LYS A 155 -3.31 -10.36 -14.82
N ALA A 156 -4.59 -10.21 -14.48
CA ALA A 156 -5.67 -10.65 -15.36
C ALA A 156 -5.63 -9.92 -16.71
N LEU A 157 -5.38 -8.60 -16.72
CA LEU A 157 -5.17 -7.86 -17.98
C LEU A 157 -3.94 -8.37 -18.75
N ALA A 158 -2.84 -8.67 -18.05
CA ALA A 158 -1.64 -9.20 -18.68
C ALA A 158 -1.93 -10.51 -19.41
N VAL A 159 -2.64 -11.44 -18.78
CA VAL A 159 -3.01 -12.73 -19.36
C VAL A 159 -4.01 -12.56 -20.52
N GLU A 160 -5.04 -11.71 -20.34
CA GLU A 160 -6.06 -11.46 -21.35
C GLU A 160 -5.47 -10.86 -22.64
N TYR A 161 -4.48 -9.96 -22.49
CA TYR A 161 -3.90 -9.20 -23.60
C TYR A 161 -2.49 -9.67 -24.00
N ARG A 162 -2.09 -10.88 -23.58
CA ARG A 162 -0.73 -11.42 -23.75
C ARG A 162 -0.24 -11.44 -25.20
N ASP A 163 -1.15 -11.68 -26.15
CA ASP A 163 -0.88 -11.84 -27.58
C ASP A 163 -1.26 -10.62 -28.42
N ILE A 164 -1.68 -9.52 -27.78
CA ILE A 164 -2.07 -8.30 -28.50
C ILE A 164 -0.85 -7.45 -28.77
N PRO A 165 -0.39 -7.35 -30.03
CA PRO A 165 0.79 -6.58 -30.35
C PRO A 165 0.52 -5.08 -30.16
N LEU A 166 1.53 -4.39 -29.67
CA LEU A 166 1.52 -2.97 -29.36
C LEU A 166 2.79 -2.32 -29.94
N LEU A 167 2.63 -1.19 -30.62
CA LEU A 167 3.76 -0.36 -30.99
C LEU A 167 4.29 0.36 -29.75
N SER A 168 5.51 0.01 -29.32
CA SER A 168 6.14 0.71 -28.20
C SER A 168 6.54 2.14 -28.56
N ARG A 169 6.58 2.98 -27.55
CA ARG A 169 7.01 4.38 -27.69
C ARG A 169 8.15 4.66 -26.72
N THR A 170 9.34 4.92 -27.28
CA THR A 170 10.46 5.45 -26.50
C THR A 170 10.63 6.93 -26.84
N HIS A 171 10.78 7.78 -25.84
CA HIS A 171 10.79 9.23 -26.04
C HIS A 171 9.54 9.76 -26.80
N GLY A 172 8.40 9.05 -26.66
CA GLY A 172 7.16 9.35 -27.38
C GLY A 172 7.16 8.95 -28.87
N GLN A 173 8.26 8.40 -29.40
CA GLN A 173 8.39 8.00 -30.80
C GLN A 173 8.16 6.50 -30.99
N PRO A 174 7.63 6.08 -32.18
CA PRO A 174 7.51 4.67 -32.55
C PRO A 174 8.83 3.90 -32.38
N ALA A 175 8.77 2.76 -31.73
CA ALA A 175 9.91 1.92 -31.42
C ALA A 175 9.54 0.43 -31.59
N SER A 176 10.45 -0.48 -31.22
CA SER A 176 10.26 -1.92 -31.35
C SER A 176 8.95 -2.35 -30.72
N PRO A 177 8.12 -3.13 -31.41
CA PRO A 177 6.86 -3.63 -30.89
C PRO A 177 7.00 -4.53 -29.66
N SER A 178 5.96 -4.54 -28.83
CA SER A 178 5.77 -5.39 -27.68
C SER A 178 4.35 -5.99 -27.72
N THR A 179 3.84 -6.48 -26.59
CA THR A 179 2.42 -6.79 -26.43
C THR A 179 1.81 -6.00 -25.29
N MET A 180 0.52 -5.70 -25.37
CA MET A 180 -0.21 -5.04 -24.28
C MET A 180 -0.12 -5.87 -22.99
N GLY A 181 -0.20 -7.20 -23.09
CA GLY A 181 -0.06 -8.08 -21.95
C GLY A 181 1.30 -7.98 -21.27
N LYS A 182 2.39 -7.91 -22.03
CA LYS A 182 3.74 -7.76 -21.45
C LYS A 182 3.91 -6.42 -20.74
N GLU A 183 3.31 -5.34 -21.23
CA GLU A 183 3.32 -4.04 -20.54
C GLU A 183 2.58 -4.13 -19.18
N MET A 184 1.42 -4.79 -19.12
CA MET A 184 0.71 -5.06 -17.87
C MET A 184 1.52 -5.96 -16.94
N ALA A 185 2.17 -7.00 -17.48
CA ALA A 185 3.01 -7.93 -16.71
C ALA A 185 4.20 -7.22 -16.03
N ASN A 186 4.81 -6.25 -16.71
CA ASN A 186 5.88 -5.43 -16.13
C ASN A 186 5.40 -4.69 -14.86
N VAL A 187 4.22 -4.08 -14.92
CA VAL A 187 3.65 -3.36 -13.76
C VAL A 187 3.33 -4.35 -12.63
N ALA A 188 2.63 -5.44 -12.92
CA ALA A 188 2.28 -6.45 -11.92
C ALA A 188 3.52 -7.02 -11.21
N TYR A 189 4.58 -7.33 -11.96
CA TYR A 189 5.83 -7.83 -11.38
C TYR A 189 6.52 -6.80 -10.45
N ARG A 190 6.54 -5.53 -10.85
CA ARG A 190 7.07 -4.43 -10.01
C ARG A 190 6.27 -4.31 -8.71
N MET A 191 4.95 -4.40 -8.79
CA MET A 191 4.04 -4.32 -7.64
C MET A 191 4.20 -5.50 -6.69
N GLU A 192 4.37 -6.73 -7.20
CA GLU A 192 4.64 -7.92 -6.38
C GLU A 192 5.90 -7.76 -5.52
N ARG A 193 6.93 -7.13 -6.05
CA ARG A 193 8.15 -6.85 -5.29
C ARG A 193 7.91 -5.89 -4.13
N GLN A 194 7.04 -4.90 -4.32
CA GLN A 194 6.69 -3.95 -3.25
C GLN A 194 5.74 -4.59 -2.24
N PHE A 195 4.80 -5.42 -2.69
CA PHE A 195 3.92 -6.19 -1.82
C PHE A 195 4.73 -6.97 -0.77
N LYS A 196 5.74 -7.70 -1.21
CA LYS A 196 6.62 -8.47 -0.31
C LYS A 196 7.37 -7.57 0.67
N GLN A 197 7.76 -6.36 0.27
CA GLN A 197 8.42 -5.43 1.20
C GLN A 197 7.43 -4.90 2.24
N ILE A 198 6.21 -4.54 1.87
CA ILE A 198 5.16 -4.10 2.80
C ILE A 198 4.80 -5.22 3.78
N GLU A 199 4.64 -6.44 3.28
CA GLU A 199 4.31 -7.63 4.08
C GLU A 199 5.38 -7.93 5.13
N ASN A 200 6.66 -7.80 4.79
CA ASN A 200 7.78 -8.20 5.61
C ASN A 200 8.32 -7.11 6.56
N VAL A 201 7.75 -5.91 6.58
CA VAL A 201 8.14 -4.90 7.58
C VAL A 201 7.79 -5.41 8.97
N GLU A 202 8.77 -5.46 9.85
CA GLU A 202 8.54 -5.80 11.26
C GLU A 202 7.82 -4.65 11.96
N ILE A 203 6.69 -4.95 12.59
CA ILE A 203 5.95 -3.98 13.40
C ILE A 203 6.51 -4.04 14.82
N LEU A 204 7.19 -2.98 15.23
CA LEU A 204 7.93 -2.94 16.49
C LEU A 204 7.12 -2.32 17.61
N ALA A 205 7.35 -2.78 18.84
CA ALA A 205 6.78 -2.17 20.03
C ALA A 205 7.70 -2.32 21.25
N LYS A 206 7.49 -1.47 22.26
CA LYS A 206 8.20 -1.52 23.54
C LYS A 206 7.22 -1.39 24.71
N ILE A 207 7.61 -1.94 25.87
CA ILE A 207 6.97 -1.73 27.16
C ILE A 207 8.05 -1.80 28.25
N ASN A 208 8.78 -0.71 28.47
CA ASN A 208 9.99 -0.67 29.30
C ASN A 208 10.12 0.62 30.14
N GLY A 209 9.00 1.34 30.28
CA GLY A 209 8.89 2.49 31.17
C GLY A 209 9.33 3.82 30.57
N ALA A 210 9.44 4.80 31.43
CA ALA A 210 9.54 6.23 31.12
C ALA A 210 10.71 6.64 30.21
N VAL A 211 11.80 5.89 30.21
CA VAL A 211 13.00 6.15 29.38
C VAL A 211 13.62 4.89 28.78
N GLY A 212 12.87 3.77 28.79
CA GLY A 212 13.33 2.51 28.18
C GLY A 212 14.28 1.66 29.02
N ASN A 213 14.36 1.89 30.34
CA ASN A 213 15.35 1.26 31.21
C ASN A 213 14.73 0.46 32.37
N TYR A 214 13.41 0.21 32.38
CA TYR A 214 12.72 -0.52 33.44
C TYR A 214 12.88 0.05 34.85
N ASN A 215 13.16 1.36 35.01
CA ASN A 215 13.47 1.96 36.31
C ASN A 215 12.38 1.71 37.37
N ALA A 216 11.12 1.93 37.05
CA ALA A 216 10.00 1.71 37.96
C ALA A 216 9.76 0.22 38.22
N HIS A 217 9.88 -0.59 37.18
CA HIS A 217 9.72 -2.04 37.23
C HIS A 217 10.74 -2.67 38.19
N LEU A 218 12.02 -2.38 38.01
CA LEU A 218 13.11 -2.87 38.86
C LEU A 218 13.03 -2.33 40.28
N SER A 219 12.44 -1.15 40.48
CA SER A 219 12.23 -0.61 41.84
C SER A 219 11.18 -1.41 42.60
N ALA A 220 10.16 -1.93 41.90
CA ALA A 220 9.10 -2.73 42.51
C ALA A 220 9.45 -4.20 42.65
N TYR A 221 10.00 -4.79 41.56
CA TYR A 221 10.36 -6.23 41.49
C TYR A 221 11.79 -6.36 40.91
N PRO A 222 12.81 -6.18 41.73
CA PRO A 222 14.24 -6.20 41.28
C PRO A 222 14.71 -7.56 40.82
N GLU A 223 14.06 -8.65 41.24
CA GLU A 223 14.44 -10.05 40.90
C GLU A 223 13.77 -10.55 39.62
N LEU A 224 12.79 -9.82 39.09
CA LEU A 224 12.11 -10.24 37.86
C LEU A 224 12.91 -9.87 36.62
N ASP A 225 13.04 -10.80 35.68
CA ASP A 225 13.63 -10.55 34.37
C ASP A 225 12.66 -9.76 33.48
N TRP A 226 12.68 -8.44 33.60
CA TRP A 226 11.81 -7.54 32.86
C TRP A 226 12.08 -7.52 31.35
N HIS A 227 13.29 -7.88 30.90
CA HIS A 227 13.57 -8.02 29.47
C HIS A 227 12.76 -9.16 28.87
N LYS A 228 12.89 -10.34 29.48
CA LYS A 228 12.14 -11.52 29.06
C LYS A 228 10.63 -11.30 29.19
N PHE A 229 10.20 -10.72 30.30
CA PHE A 229 8.79 -10.38 30.53
C PHE A 229 8.20 -9.48 29.42
N SER A 230 8.92 -8.42 29.06
CA SER A 230 8.48 -7.48 28.01
C SER A 230 8.51 -8.11 26.63
N GLU A 231 9.54 -8.90 26.30
CA GLU A 231 9.62 -9.64 25.04
C GLU A 231 8.42 -10.59 24.88
N GLU A 232 8.14 -11.42 25.91
CA GLU A 232 6.97 -12.32 25.91
C GLU A 232 5.65 -11.54 25.80
N PHE A 233 5.51 -10.43 26.52
CA PHE A 233 4.29 -9.62 26.43
C PHE A 233 4.08 -9.06 25.03
N ILE A 234 5.10 -8.47 24.42
CA ILE A 234 5.02 -7.89 23.08
C ILE A 234 4.80 -8.96 22.01
N THR A 235 5.52 -10.07 22.10
CA THR A 235 5.49 -11.12 21.06
C THR A 235 4.32 -12.07 21.21
N GLU A 236 4.05 -12.56 22.41
CA GLU A 236 3.03 -13.58 22.65
C GLU A 236 1.64 -13.00 22.94
N SER A 237 1.56 -11.93 23.76
CA SER A 237 0.28 -11.32 24.11
C SER A 237 -0.23 -10.36 23.06
N LEU A 238 0.65 -9.60 22.39
CA LEU A 238 0.28 -8.59 21.38
C LEU A 238 0.59 -9.04 19.93
N GLY A 239 1.47 -10.00 19.74
CA GLY A 239 1.80 -10.57 18.42
C GLY A 239 2.50 -9.59 17.48
N VAL A 240 3.36 -8.72 18.02
CA VAL A 240 4.25 -7.80 17.27
C VAL A 240 5.70 -8.02 17.69
N THR A 241 6.66 -7.38 17.04
CA THR A 241 8.08 -7.59 17.32
C THR A 241 8.52 -6.68 18.49
N TRP A 242 9.25 -7.25 19.44
CA TRP A 242 9.79 -6.50 20.55
C TRP A 242 11.03 -5.70 20.15
N ASN A 243 11.08 -4.40 20.53
CA ASN A 243 12.25 -3.55 20.38
C ASN A 243 12.94 -3.37 21.75
N PRO A 244 14.14 -3.97 21.95
CA PRO A 244 14.84 -3.89 23.23
C PRO A 244 15.55 -2.54 23.48
N TYR A 245 15.81 -1.75 22.43
CA TYR A 245 16.56 -0.49 22.52
C TYR A 245 15.70 0.70 22.17
N THR A 246 15.17 1.36 23.19
CA THR A 246 14.24 2.47 23.03
C THR A 246 14.53 3.59 24.04
N THR A 247 13.78 4.67 23.94
CA THR A 247 13.75 5.74 24.93
C THR A 247 12.37 5.75 25.62
N GLN A 248 11.73 6.89 25.82
CA GLN A 248 10.33 6.90 26.21
C GLN A 248 9.43 6.40 25.08
N ILE A 249 9.84 6.67 23.83
CA ILE A 249 9.14 6.18 22.64
C ILE A 249 9.81 4.91 22.09
N GLU A 250 9.06 4.13 21.32
CA GLU A 250 9.59 3.32 20.25
C GLU A 250 10.03 4.30 19.13
N PRO A 251 11.25 4.23 18.55
CA PRO A 251 11.80 5.28 17.66
C PRO A 251 11.04 5.53 16.37
N HIS A 252 10.04 4.71 16.03
CA HIS A 252 9.17 4.82 14.85
C HIS A 252 9.86 4.56 13.50
N ASP A 253 11.07 4.03 13.49
CA ASP A 253 11.77 3.70 12.26
C ASP A 253 11.00 2.69 11.42
N TYR A 254 10.34 1.71 12.05
CA TYR A 254 9.50 0.74 11.36
C TYR A 254 8.28 1.37 10.65
N ILE A 255 7.74 2.47 11.20
CA ILE A 255 6.63 3.21 10.57
C ILE A 255 7.14 3.87 9.30
N ALA A 256 8.35 4.43 9.33
CA ALA A 256 9.00 4.98 8.15
C ALA A 256 9.24 3.90 7.09
N GLU A 257 9.77 2.75 7.47
CA GLU A 257 9.98 1.60 6.57
C GLU A 257 8.66 1.16 5.90
N LEU A 258 7.59 1.02 6.68
CA LEU A 258 6.28 0.63 6.17
C LEU A 258 5.73 1.66 5.17
N PHE A 259 5.75 2.93 5.53
CA PHE A 259 5.17 3.99 4.70
C PHE A 259 6.01 4.30 3.47
N ASP A 260 7.33 4.18 3.54
CA ASP A 260 8.20 4.26 2.37
C ASP A 260 7.96 3.10 1.39
N ALA A 261 7.71 1.89 1.91
CA ALA A 261 7.36 0.74 1.07
C ALA A 261 6.00 0.95 0.36
N ILE A 262 4.98 1.44 1.09
CA ILE A 262 3.66 1.77 0.51
C ILE A 262 3.79 2.91 -0.50
N ALA A 263 4.57 3.96 -0.21
CA ALA A 263 4.77 5.07 -1.13
C ALA A 263 5.44 4.64 -2.45
N ARG A 264 6.39 3.67 -2.40
CA ARG A 264 6.98 3.09 -3.62
C ARG A 264 5.95 2.29 -4.42
N PHE A 265 5.10 1.51 -3.75
CA PHE A 265 3.98 0.83 -4.40
C PHE A 265 3.05 1.84 -5.10
N ASN A 266 2.66 2.89 -4.38
CA ASN A 266 1.82 3.97 -4.92
C ASN A 266 2.47 4.65 -6.13
N THR A 267 3.78 4.84 -6.13
CA THR A 267 4.51 5.44 -7.26
C THR A 267 4.43 4.56 -8.52
N ILE A 268 4.47 3.24 -8.36
CA ILE A 268 4.28 2.30 -9.48
C ILE A 268 2.84 2.38 -10.00
N LEU A 269 1.87 2.52 -9.10
CA LEU A 269 0.46 2.67 -9.49
C LEU A 269 0.19 4.00 -10.21
N ILE A 270 0.81 5.10 -9.80
CA ILE A 270 0.77 6.38 -10.52
C ILE A 270 1.31 6.21 -11.95
N ASP A 271 2.43 5.52 -12.12
CA ASP A 271 3.03 5.21 -13.41
C ASP A 271 2.05 4.44 -14.31
N PHE A 272 1.41 3.41 -13.75
CA PHE A 272 0.36 2.64 -14.42
C PHE A 272 -0.85 3.50 -14.81
N ASP A 273 -1.38 4.31 -13.90
CA ASP A 273 -2.56 5.17 -14.14
C ASP A 273 -2.28 6.15 -15.29
N ARG A 274 -1.08 6.71 -15.35
CA ARG A 274 -0.63 7.61 -16.41
C ARG A 274 -0.47 6.92 -17.76
N ASP A 275 0.10 5.72 -17.78
CA ASP A 275 0.25 4.94 -19.00
C ASP A 275 -1.12 4.51 -19.56
N VAL A 276 -2.03 4.04 -18.71
CA VAL A 276 -3.41 3.71 -19.12
C VAL A 276 -4.13 4.94 -19.66
N TRP A 277 -4.01 6.08 -18.99
CA TRP A 277 -4.53 7.36 -19.49
C TRP A 277 -3.97 7.68 -20.88
N GLY A 278 -2.67 7.48 -21.08
CA GLY A 278 -2.01 7.64 -22.38
C GLY A 278 -2.54 6.68 -23.44
N TYR A 279 -2.71 5.40 -23.10
CA TYR A 279 -3.28 4.41 -24.02
C TYR A 279 -4.74 4.70 -24.38
N ILE A 280 -5.53 5.25 -23.47
CA ILE A 280 -6.89 5.74 -23.77
C ILE A 280 -6.82 6.92 -24.73
N ALA A 281 -5.93 7.89 -24.51
CA ALA A 281 -5.75 9.05 -25.37
C ALA A 281 -5.30 8.67 -26.81
N LEU A 282 -4.51 7.60 -26.94
CA LEU A 282 -4.10 7.04 -28.24
C LEU A 282 -5.16 6.15 -28.90
N GLY A 283 -6.26 5.86 -28.20
CA GLY A 283 -7.31 4.96 -28.67
C GLY A 283 -6.96 3.48 -28.62
N HIS A 284 -5.90 3.09 -27.91
CA HIS A 284 -5.51 1.70 -27.67
C HIS A 284 -6.48 1.00 -26.71
N PHE A 285 -6.96 1.74 -25.72
CA PHE A 285 -8.09 1.34 -24.87
C PHE A 285 -9.33 2.19 -25.18
N LYS A 286 -10.48 1.55 -25.07
CA LYS A 286 -11.79 2.19 -24.94
C LYS A 286 -12.28 2.03 -23.52
N GLN A 287 -13.18 2.87 -23.08
CA GLN A 287 -13.88 2.73 -21.80
C GLN A 287 -15.32 2.32 -22.04
N LYS A 288 -15.77 1.26 -21.37
CA LYS A 288 -17.17 0.83 -21.39
C LYS A 288 -18.06 1.95 -20.83
N THR A 289 -19.10 2.30 -21.55
CA THR A 289 -20.12 3.21 -21.05
C THR A 289 -21.05 2.47 -20.11
N ILE A 290 -21.24 3.01 -18.92
CA ILE A 290 -22.20 2.47 -17.96
C ILE A 290 -23.48 3.25 -18.11
N ALA A 291 -24.62 2.55 -18.28
CA ALA A 291 -25.92 3.18 -18.42
C ALA A 291 -26.21 4.10 -17.23
N GLY A 292 -26.53 5.37 -17.52
CA GLY A 292 -26.79 6.39 -16.50
C GLY A 292 -25.57 7.20 -16.05
N GLU A 293 -24.32 6.83 -16.40
CA GLU A 293 -23.15 7.68 -16.17
C GLU A 293 -23.04 8.76 -17.25
N ILE A 294 -22.76 10.00 -16.84
CA ILE A 294 -22.51 11.14 -17.74
C ILE A 294 -21.00 11.33 -17.85
N GLY A 295 -20.44 11.02 -19.02
CA GLY A 295 -18.98 11.10 -19.27
C GLY A 295 -18.44 12.54 -19.35
N SER A 296 -19.28 13.50 -19.77
CA SER A 296 -18.92 14.92 -19.86
C SER A 296 -20.19 15.78 -19.76
N SER A 297 -20.10 16.89 -19.04
CA SER A 297 -21.20 17.86 -18.90
C SER A 297 -21.53 18.60 -20.19
N THR A 298 -20.57 18.68 -21.14
CA THR A 298 -20.67 19.50 -22.36
C THR A 298 -20.65 18.68 -23.64
N MET A 299 -19.90 17.57 -23.68
CA MET A 299 -19.73 16.71 -24.86
C MET A 299 -20.20 15.30 -24.58
N PRO A 300 -21.42 14.91 -24.95
CA PRO A 300 -22.03 13.62 -24.58
C PRO A 300 -21.26 12.38 -25.06
N HIS A 301 -20.49 12.49 -26.13
CA HIS A 301 -19.68 11.41 -26.71
C HIS A 301 -18.35 11.18 -25.99
N LYS A 302 -17.96 12.11 -25.07
CA LYS A 302 -16.66 12.11 -24.42
C LYS A 302 -16.72 11.29 -23.09
N VAL A 303 -16.02 10.16 -23.04
CA VAL A 303 -15.87 9.34 -21.85
C VAL A 303 -14.49 9.58 -21.26
N ASN A 304 -14.43 10.34 -20.16
CA ASN A 304 -13.18 10.69 -19.52
C ASN A 304 -12.64 9.55 -18.63
N PRO A 305 -11.32 9.32 -18.55
CA PRO A 305 -10.71 8.30 -17.68
C PRO A 305 -10.63 8.76 -16.21
N ILE A 306 -11.75 9.26 -15.67
CA ILE A 306 -11.80 9.92 -14.35
C ILE A 306 -11.40 9.02 -13.19
N ASP A 307 -11.56 7.70 -13.33
CA ASP A 307 -11.19 6.76 -12.27
C ASP A 307 -9.66 6.70 -12.10
N PHE A 308 -8.89 6.73 -13.18
CA PHE A 308 -7.42 6.79 -13.15
C PHE A 308 -6.90 8.17 -12.70
N GLU A 309 -7.53 9.26 -13.12
CA GLU A 309 -7.21 10.62 -12.68
C GLU A 309 -7.48 10.80 -11.17
N ASN A 310 -8.59 10.25 -10.67
CA ASN A 310 -8.92 10.24 -9.24
C ASN A 310 -7.90 9.43 -8.44
N SER A 311 -7.47 8.28 -8.97
CA SER A 311 -6.42 7.47 -8.35
C SER A 311 -5.11 8.24 -8.26
N GLU A 312 -4.59 8.75 -9.37
CA GLU A 312 -3.35 9.54 -9.41
C GLU A 312 -3.35 10.68 -8.39
N GLY A 313 -4.44 11.46 -8.33
CA GLY A 313 -4.58 12.58 -7.40
C GLY A 313 -4.53 12.14 -5.94
N ASN A 314 -5.25 11.07 -5.57
CA ASN A 314 -5.26 10.55 -4.21
C ASN A 314 -3.94 9.86 -3.81
N LEU A 315 -3.27 9.19 -4.75
CA LEU A 315 -1.92 8.63 -4.52
C LEU A 315 -0.88 9.70 -4.22
N GLY A 316 -0.96 10.84 -4.91
CA GLY A 316 -0.10 11.99 -4.64
C GLY A 316 -0.29 12.52 -3.22
N LEU A 317 -1.54 12.65 -2.76
CA LEU A 317 -1.86 13.05 -1.39
C LEU A 317 -1.41 12.00 -0.36
N ALA A 318 -1.64 10.72 -0.62
CA ALA A 318 -1.17 9.63 0.24
C ALA A 318 0.36 9.69 0.41
N ASN A 319 1.10 9.81 -0.68
CA ASN A 319 2.55 9.86 -0.65
C ASN A 319 3.10 11.10 0.06
N ALA A 320 2.41 12.25 -0.04
CA ALA A 320 2.79 13.46 0.70
C ALA A 320 2.66 13.26 2.21
N VAL A 321 1.55 12.60 2.67
CA VAL A 321 1.35 12.28 4.09
C VAL A 321 2.36 11.23 4.54
N PHE A 322 2.53 10.14 3.81
CA PHE A 322 3.50 9.08 4.13
C PHE A 322 4.93 9.60 4.18
N GLY A 323 5.32 10.43 3.22
CA GLY A 323 6.67 11.04 3.20
C GLY A 323 6.92 11.94 4.40
N HIS A 324 5.92 12.73 4.83
CA HIS A 324 6.05 13.52 6.05
C HIS A 324 6.17 12.64 7.30
N LEU A 325 5.32 11.61 7.42
CA LEU A 325 5.35 10.67 8.55
C LEU A 325 6.70 9.94 8.63
N ALA A 326 7.19 9.41 7.50
CA ALA A 326 8.47 8.69 7.43
C ALA A 326 9.68 9.57 7.78
N GLN A 327 9.65 10.85 7.42
CA GLN A 327 10.74 11.78 7.71
C GLN A 327 10.66 12.37 9.12
N LYS A 328 9.44 12.57 9.65
CA LYS A 328 9.24 13.25 10.94
C LYS A 328 9.31 12.32 12.13
N LEU A 329 8.68 11.14 12.06
CA LEU A 329 8.50 10.27 13.23
C LEU A 329 9.81 9.74 13.82
N PRO A 330 10.84 9.38 13.02
CA PRO A 330 12.14 8.97 13.58
C PRO A 330 12.92 10.09 14.30
N ILE A 331 12.45 11.35 14.20
CA ILE A 331 13.11 12.49 14.84
C ILE A 331 12.37 12.88 16.10
N SER A 332 13.00 12.70 17.25
CA SER A 332 12.53 13.18 18.56
C SER A 332 13.66 13.83 19.33
N ARG A 333 13.35 14.89 20.11
CA ARG A 333 14.34 15.57 20.93
C ARG A 333 14.63 14.73 22.17
N TRP A 334 15.91 14.41 22.37
CA TRP A 334 16.40 13.61 23.48
C TRP A 334 15.61 12.31 23.63
N GLN A 335 15.03 12.03 24.80
CA GLN A 335 14.27 10.80 25.03
C GLN A 335 12.83 10.89 24.53
N ARG A 336 12.27 12.07 24.37
CA ARG A 336 11.00 12.35 23.70
C ARG A 336 10.70 13.85 23.64
N ASP A 337 10.04 14.28 22.55
CA ASP A 337 9.17 15.44 22.50
C ASP A 337 7.74 15.02 22.08
N LEU A 338 6.75 15.92 22.24
CA LEU A 338 5.34 15.58 22.00
C LEU A 338 4.89 15.72 20.53
N THR A 339 5.78 16.08 19.62
CA THR A 339 5.40 16.31 18.22
C THR A 339 4.95 15.04 17.50
N ASP A 340 5.42 13.88 17.93
CA ASP A 340 4.99 12.57 17.45
C ASP A 340 3.49 12.33 17.67
N SER A 341 2.98 12.64 18.84
CA SER A 341 1.56 12.46 19.19
C SER A 341 0.61 13.19 18.23
N THR A 342 0.96 14.40 17.82
CA THR A 342 0.19 15.17 16.82
C THR A 342 0.23 14.51 15.45
N VAL A 343 1.39 14.05 15.04
CA VAL A 343 1.63 13.51 13.70
C VAL A 343 1.04 12.10 13.55
N LEU A 344 1.16 11.25 14.56
CA LEU A 344 0.61 9.89 14.58
C LEU A 344 -0.91 9.83 14.41
N ARG A 345 -1.65 10.89 14.76
CA ARG A 345 -3.09 10.97 14.50
C ARG A 345 -3.46 11.04 13.02
N ASN A 346 -2.46 11.21 12.12
CA ASN A 346 -2.63 11.22 10.67
C ASN A 346 -2.27 9.90 9.97
N LEU A 347 -1.94 8.83 10.71
CA LEU A 347 -1.64 7.51 10.13
C LEU A 347 -2.74 7.06 9.17
N GLY A 348 -3.99 7.10 9.62
CA GLY A 348 -5.16 6.71 8.84
C GLY A 348 -5.47 7.62 7.65
N VAL A 349 -5.02 8.88 7.67
CA VAL A 349 -5.28 9.83 6.58
C VAL A 349 -4.52 9.41 5.32
N GLY A 350 -3.23 9.11 5.45
CA GLY A 350 -2.42 8.62 4.32
C GLY A 350 -2.94 7.29 3.78
N VAL A 351 -3.26 6.35 4.67
CA VAL A 351 -3.85 5.05 4.29
C VAL A 351 -5.21 5.26 3.61
N GLY A 352 -6.05 6.16 4.13
CA GLY A 352 -7.36 6.48 3.55
C GLY A 352 -7.25 6.96 2.10
N TYR A 353 -6.36 7.90 1.80
CA TYR A 353 -6.10 8.33 0.43
C TYR A 353 -5.62 7.18 -0.47
N ALA A 354 -4.74 6.31 0.03
CA ALA A 354 -4.28 5.15 -0.72
C ALA A 354 -5.43 4.18 -1.07
N ILE A 355 -6.29 3.84 -0.11
CA ILE A 355 -7.45 2.95 -0.32
C ILE A 355 -8.45 3.56 -1.31
N ILE A 356 -8.71 4.88 -1.24
CA ILE A 356 -9.54 5.58 -2.22
C ILE A 356 -8.97 5.42 -3.63
N ALA A 357 -7.67 5.58 -3.78
CA ALA A 357 -6.98 5.43 -5.05
C ALA A 357 -7.05 4.00 -5.59
N TYR A 358 -6.74 3.00 -4.76
CA TYR A 358 -6.76 1.58 -5.14
C TYR A 358 -8.14 1.16 -5.66
N THR A 359 -9.19 1.52 -4.94
CA THR A 359 -10.58 1.26 -5.38
C THR A 359 -10.93 2.00 -6.66
N SER A 360 -10.36 3.19 -6.90
CA SER A 360 -10.59 3.95 -8.13
C SER A 360 -9.88 3.30 -9.33
N THR A 361 -8.63 2.88 -9.20
CA THR A 361 -7.94 2.14 -10.28
C THR A 361 -8.66 0.83 -10.60
N LEU A 362 -9.09 0.05 -9.60
CA LEU A 362 -9.86 -1.18 -9.82
C LEU A 362 -11.15 -0.91 -10.60
N LYS A 363 -11.86 0.17 -10.25
CA LYS A 363 -13.05 0.60 -11.00
C LYS A 363 -12.70 0.99 -12.43
N GLY A 364 -11.59 1.72 -12.63
CA GLY A 364 -11.09 2.07 -13.96
C GLY A 364 -10.78 0.84 -14.81
N ILE A 365 -10.04 -0.12 -14.24
CA ILE A 365 -9.69 -1.40 -14.90
C ILE A 365 -10.94 -2.14 -15.34
N SER A 366 -12.00 -2.21 -14.55
CA SER A 366 -13.24 -2.91 -14.88
C SER A 366 -13.97 -2.33 -16.10
N LYS A 367 -13.65 -1.09 -16.47
CA LYS A 367 -14.21 -0.38 -17.64
C LYS A 367 -13.33 -0.47 -18.89
N LEU A 368 -12.10 -0.96 -18.78
CA LEU A 368 -11.19 -1.02 -19.92
C LEU A 368 -11.62 -2.08 -20.95
N GLU A 369 -11.46 -1.72 -22.20
CA GLU A 369 -11.63 -2.59 -23.35
C GLU A 369 -10.53 -2.29 -24.37
N VAL A 370 -9.73 -3.30 -24.72
CA VAL A 370 -8.64 -3.12 -25.69
C VAL A 370 -9.19 -2.91 -27.10
N ASN A 371 -8.61 -1.98 -27.83
CA ASN A 371 -8.96 -1.69 -29.23
C ASN A 371 -7.95 -2.35 -30.18
N ARG A 372 -8.12 -3.64 -30.42
CA ARG A 372 -7.24 -4.45 -31.29
C ARG A 372 -7.07 -3.85 -32.71
N GLU A 373 -8.15 -3.30 -33.26
CA GLU A 373 -8.13 -2.72 -34.62
C GLU A 373 -7.22 -1.49 -34.68
N ALA A 374 -7.29 -0.60 -33.69
CA ALA A 374 -6.45 0.60 -33.63
C ALA A 374 -4.98 0.23 -33.45
N LEU A 375 -4.68 -0.74 -32.61
CA LEU A 375 -3.31 -1.24 -32.37
C LEU A 375 -2.68 -1.82 -33.63
N LEU A 376 -3.41 -2.68 -34.36
CA LEU A 376 -2.94 -3.28 -35.59
C LEU A 376 -2.78 -2.24 -36.70
N ALA A 377 -3.73 -1.31 -36.82
CA ALA A 377 -3.65 -0.23 -37.81
C ALA A 377 -2.49 0.73 -37.53
N GLU A 378 -2.10 0.94 -36.27
CA GLU A 378 -0.92 1.73 -35.93
C GLU A 378 0.37 0.99 -36.29
N LEU A 379 0.48 -0.29 -35.98
CA LEU A 379 1.62 -1.11 -36.36
C LEU A 379 1.82 -1.15 -37.89
N ASP A 380 0.76 -1.32 -38.65
CA ASP A 380 0.81 -1.34 -40.12
C ASP A 380 1.23 0.01 -40.75
N LYS A 381 1.15 1.10 -39.99
CA LYS A 381 1.65 2.41 -40.41
C LYS A 381 3.14 2.66 -40.12
N ASN A 382 3.79 1.75 -39.40
CA ASN A 382 5.15 1.95 -38.86
C ASN A 382 6.09 0.80 -39.23
N TRP A 383 6.17 0.44 -40.52
CA TRP A 383 7.06 -0.61 -41.01
C TRP A 383 8.54 -0.31 -40.82
N GLU A 384 8.92 0.94 -40.69
CA GLU A 384 10.29 1.39 -40.42
C GLU A 384 10.89 0.81 -39.12
N VAL A 385 10.08 0.36 -38.16
CA VAL A 385 10.56 -0.30 -36.95
C VAL A 385 11.30 -1.62 -37.26
N LEU A 386 11.04 -2.23 -38.41
CA LEU A 386 11.74 -3.42 -38.85
C LEU A 386 13.19 -3.16 -39.36
N ALA A 387 13.58 -1.88 -39.46
CA ALA A 387 14.96 -1.52 -39.69
C ALA A 387 15.92 -2.10 -38.63
N GLU A 388 15.45 -2.21 -37.37
CA GLU A 388 16.23 -2.76 -36.26
C GLU A 388 16.60 -4.23 -36.46
N PRO A 389 15.67 -5.17 -36.67
CA PRO A 389 16.00 -6.58 -36.88
C PRO A 389 16.77 -6.80 -38.20
N VAL A 390 16.43 -6.09 -39.28
CA VAL A 390 17.15 -6.21 -40.56
C VAL A 390 18.60 -5.74 -40.38
N GLN A 391 18.87 -4.62 -39.75
CA GLN A 391 20.21 -4.14 -39.43
C GLN A 391 21.00 -5.17 -38.59
N THR A 392 20.34 -5.77 -37.60
CA THR A 392 20.97 -6.74 -36.70
C THR A 392 21.41 -7.98 -37.46
N VAL A 393 20.56 -8.48 -38.36
CA VAL A 393 20.90 -9.62 -39.22
C VAL A 393 22.03 -9.25 -40.24
N MET A 394 21.97 -8.07 -40.84
CA MET A 394 23.04 -7.59 -41.72
C MET A 394 24.40 -7.56 -41.00
N ARG A 395 24.45 -7.13 -39.75
CA ARG A 395 25.66 -7.14 -38.91
C ARG A 395 26.18 -8.58 -38.68
N ARG A 396 25.27 -9.49 -38.37
CA ARG A 396 25.61 -10.91 -38.16
C ARG A 396 26.31 -11.50 -39.37
N TYR A 397 25.92 -11.11 -40.57
CA TYR A 397 26.48 -11.60 -41.84
C TYR A 397 27.58 -10.69 -42.43
N GLY A 398 28.10 -9.73 -41.67
CA GLY A 398 29.24 -8.90 -42.04
C GLY A 398 28.97 -7.91 -43.18
N ILE A 399 27.71 -7.54 -43.42
CA ILE A 399 27.38 -6.56 -44.46
C ILE A 399 27.91 -5.18 -43.98
N GLU A 400 28.67 -4.57 -44.88
CA GLU A 400 29.26 -3.25 -44.59
C GLU A 400 28.19 -2.12 -44.47
N LYS A 401 28.39 -1.22 -43.52
CA LYS A 401 27.57 -0.01 -43.32
C LYS A 401 26.05 -0.28 -43.25
N PRO A 402 25.60 -1.23 -42.41
CA PRO A 402 24.20 -1.63 -42.39
C PRO A 402 23.26 -0.49 -41.99
N TYR A 403 23.68 0.39 -41.06
CA TYR A 403 22.89 1.55 -40.62
C TYR A 403 22.69 2.56 -41.75
N GLU A 404 23.75 2.87 -42.53
CA GLU A 404 23.72 3.84 -43.61
C GLU A 404 22.81 3.33 -44.74
N LYS A 405 22.88 2.06 -45.09
CA LYS A 405 22.00 1.45 -46.10
C LYS A 405 20.52 1.55 -45.74
N LEU A 406 20.17 1.28 -44.45
CA LEU A 406 18.79 1.42 -43.98
C LEU A 406 18.37 2.88 -43.86
N LYS A 407 19.26 3.77 -43.47
CA LYS A 407 18.99 5.21 -43.43
C LYS A 407 18.59 5.77 -44.78
N GLU A 408 19.21 5.30 -45.86
CA GLU A 408 18.85 5.67 -47.24
C GLU A 408 17.44 5.19 -47.60
N LEU A 409 17.02 3.99 -47.17
CA LEU A 409 15.68 3.45 -47.35
C LEU A 409 14.61 4.29 -46.62
N THR A 410 14.89 4.67 -45.39
CA THR A 410 13.90 5.30 -44.48
C THR A 410 13.85 6.81 -44.58
N ARG A 411 14.88 7.46 -45.19
CA ARG A 411 15.02 8.92 -45.20
C ARG A 411 13.98 9.61 -46.09
N GLY A 412 13.03 10.31 -45.46
CA GLY A 412 12.05 11.14 -46.16
C GLY A 412 10.98 10.39 -46.93
N LYS A 413 10.86 9.07 -46.75
CA LYS A 413 9.85 8.24 -47.38
C LYS A 413 9.16 7.36 -46.30
N ARG A 414 7.87 7.17 -46.47
CA ARG A 414 7.14 6.16 -45.71
C ARG A 414 7.57 4.79 -46.21
N VAL A 415 8.01 3.94 -45.30
CA VAL A 415 8.33 2.54 -45.60
C VAL A 415 7.06 1.71 -45.37
N ASP A 416 6.68 0.93 -46.35
CA ASP A 416 5.63 -0.09 -46.26
C ASP A 416 6.23 -1.51 -46.40
N GLY A 417 5.37 -2.49 -46.29
CA GLY A 417 5.81 -3.89 -46.35
C GLY A 417 6.43 -4.27 -47.69
N GLU A 418 6.02 -3.66 -48.81
CA GLU A 418 6.59 -3.92 -50.11
C GLU A 418 8.02 -3.33 -50.24
N ALA A 419 8.18 -2.08 -49.83
CA ALA A 419 9.48 -1.43 -49.82
C ALA A 419 10.49 -2.17 -48.94
N MET A 420 10.05 -2.65 -47.76
CA MET A 420 10.91 -3.45 -46.87
C MET A 420 11.30 -4.78 -47.49
N ARG A 421 10.38 -5.51 -48.12
CA ARG A 421 10.67 -6.78 -48.79
C ARG A 421 11.62 -6.61 -49.97
N ASN A 422 11.40 -5.58 -50.79
CA ASN A 422 12.27 -5.26 -51.92
C ASN A 422 13.70 -4.89 -51.45
N PHE A 423 13.82 -4.18 -50.32
CA PHE A 423 15.12 -3.89 -49.73
C PHE A 423 15.83 -5.18 -49.28
N ILE A 424 15.12 -6.10 -48.59
CA ILE A 424 15.68 -7.37 -48.12
C ILE A 424 16.14 -8.23 -49.28
N ASP A 425 15.41 -8.26 -50.40
CA ASP A 425 15.79 -9.01 -51.61
C ASP A 425 17.11 -8.53 -52.19
N GLY A 426 17.40 -7.22 -52.11
CA GLY A 426 18.65 -6.62 -52.58
C GLY A 426 19.88 -6.85 -51.67
N LEU A 427 19.70 -7.46 -50.48
CA LEU A 427 20.81 -7.69 -49.55
C LEU A 427 21.61 -8.96 -49.88
N GLU A 428 22.92 -8.92 -49.60
CA GLU A 428 23.80 -10.09 -49.71
C GLU A 428 23.68 -11.01 -48.50
N LEU A 429 22.48 -11.61 -48.31
CA LEU A 429 22.15 -12.54 -47.25
C LEU A 429 21.84 -13.93 -47.82
N PRO A 430 22.01 -14.99 -47.01
CA PRO A 430 21.51 -16.32 -47.38
C PRO A 430 20.00 -16.31 -47.64
N GLU A 431 19.54 -17.08 -48.64
CA GLU A 431 18.12 -17.05 -49.04
C GLU A 431 17.16 -17.44 -47.91
N HIS A 432 17.53 -18.34 -47.00
CA HIS A 432 16.72 -18.71 -45.85
C HIS A 432 16.55 -17.52 -44.86
N GLU A 433 17.56 -16.67 -44.73
CA GLU A 433 17.46 -15.47 -43.90
C GLU A 433 16.60 -14.38 -44.55
N LYS A 434 16.73 -14.19 -45.87
CA LYS A 434 15.84 -13.28 -46.61
C LYS A 434 14.39 -13.73 -46.49
N ALA A 435 14.13 -15.06 -46.67
CA ALA A 435 12.78 -15.58 -46.52
C ALA A 435 12.21 -15.27 -45.12
N ARG A 436 12.99 -15.56 -44.06
CA ARG A 436 12.59 -15.29 -42.68
C ARG A 436 12.34 -13.79 -42.40
N LEU A 437 13.20 -12.90 -42.90
CA LEU A 437 13.03 -11.48 -42.74
C LEU A 437 11.80 -10.91 -43.48
N LYS A 438 11.46 -11.47 -44.64
CA LYS A 438 10.30 -11.06 -45.46
C LYS A 438 8.96 -11.49 -44.82
N GLU A 439 8.94 -12.52 -43.99
CA GLU A 439 7.76 -12.92 -43.20
C GLU A 439 7.52 -12.02 -42.00
N MET A 440 8.51 -11.22 -41.62
CA MET A 440 8.40 -10.33 -40.46
C MET A 440 7.51 -9.12 -40.76
N THR A 441 6.64 -8.82 -39.81
CA THR A 441 5.77 -7.65 -39.84
C THR A 441 5.92 -6.91 -38.51
N PRO A 442 5.54 -5.62 -38.41
CA PRO A 442 5.53 -4.95 -37.12
C PRO A 442 4.67 -5.67 -36.06
N ALA A 443 3.61 -6.36 -36.48
CA ALA A 443 2.72 -7.07 -35.58
C ALA A 443 3.27 -8.40 -35.05
N ASN A 444 4.22 -9.04 -35.75
CA ASN A 444 4.84 -10.29 -35.28
C ASN A 444 6.27 -10.11 -34.76
N TYR A 445 6.83 -8.91 -34.85
CA TYR A 445 8.13 -8.55 -34.30
C TYR A 445 8.04 -8.19 -32.81
N ILE A 446 7.56 -9.09 -32.00
CA ILE A 446 7.29 -8.90 -30.56
C ILE A 446 8.27 -9.64 -29.63
N GLY A 447 9.30 -10.27 -30.21
CA GLY A 447 10.30 -11.01 -29.43
C GLY A 447 9.66 -12.09 -28.56
N GLN A 448 10.03 -12.13 -27.30
CA GLN A 448 9.53 -13.05 -26.27
C GLN A 448 8.43 -12.43 -25.37
N ALA A 449 7.71 -11.45 -25.86
CA ALA A 449 6.72 -10.74 -25.04
C ALA A 449 5.62 -11.67 -24.49
N ILE A 450 5.18 -12.64 -25.30
CA ILE A 450 4.17 -13.64 -24.90
C ILE A 450 4.74 -14.56 -23.81
N GLU A 451 5.90 -15.15 -24.07
CA GLU A 451 6.57 -16.08 -23.13
C GLU A 451 6.95 -15.41 -21.79
N LEU A 452 7.30 -14.12 -21.82
CA LEU A 452 7.57 -13.35 -20.61
C LEU A 452 6.29 -13.10 -19.81
N THR A 453 5.17 -12.88 -20.50
CA THR A 453 3.86 -12.74 -19.85
C THR A 453 3.40 -14.06 -19.22
N ASP A 454 3.62 -15.18 -19.92
CA ASP A 454 3.24 -16.53 -19.44
C ASP A 454 4.04 -16.97 -18.18
N LYS A 455 5.16 -16.31 -17.87
CA LYS A 455 5.99 -16.57 -16.68
C LYS A 455 5.62 -15.72 -15.46
N LEU A 456 4.66 -14.83 -15.58
CA LEU A 456 4.18 -13.99 -14.48
C LEU A 456 3.39 -14.82 -13.45
#